data_a5af58d0c0d2fa94bc3e6a5632b48de7
#
_entry.id   a5af58d0c0d2fa94bc3e6a5632b48de7
#
_cell.length_a   1.000
_cell.length_b   1.000
_cell.length_c   1.000
_cell.angle_alpha   90.00
_cell.angle_beta   90.00
_cell.angle_gamma   90.00
#
_symmetry.space_group_name_H-M   'P 1'
#
loop_
_entity.id
_entity.type
_entity.pdbx_description
1 polymer ?
#
loop_
_entity_poly.entity_id
_entity_poly.type
_entity_poly.pdbx_seq_one_letter_code
_entity_poly.pdbx_strand_id
1 'polypeptide(L)'
;RQRQMCIRDRGTVYAGFGGLKGVIWTDVAQFVILVGGVLAIIIFIICRLPNGVADIWHVAGETNHGFNIGWDSGFWDFNFMQRITVWAWLIGVLPNCIAPATDQVNLQLCLACRNYRSLAMSMIGSSVGGLPVVFIFYIAGLALLAYVRILGQGTPLAEISQGDKAYTYFITHIMPVGLRGLIIAGLLSAVMSTVVSVINSLATVTVKDIYQRVVAPGRGERHYLAAAKLMTGGWGMIAVAAGCLIAWICSAYQVSLLEISNICLGIFSGILLGLFALGLLNPRSNSFGAWCGIFCG
;
A
#
# COMPACT_ATOMS: atom_id res chain seq x y z
N ARG A 1 12.96 -17.72 27.73
CA ARG A 1 11.55 -18.12 28.04
C ARG A 1 10.70 -16.92 28.50
N GLN A 2 11.19 -16.03 29.36
CA GLN A 2 10.45 -14.83 29.81
C GLN A 2 10.19 -13.81 28.67
N ARG A 3 11.13 -13.61 27.73
CA ARG A 3 10.91 -12.75 26.56
C ARG A 3 9.84 -13.28 25.58
N GLN A 4 9.73 -14.60 25.44
CA GLN A 4 8.71 -15.21 24.58
C GLN A 4 7.29 -15.14 25.17
N MET A 5 7.17 -15.19 26.50
CA MET A 5 5.90 -14.97 27.20
C MET A 5 5.38 -13.54 27.02
N CYS A 6 6.26 -12.55 27.10
CA CYS A 6 5.91 -11.15 26.98
C CYS A 6 5.46 -10.73 25.55
N ILE A 7 5.95 -11.43 24.51
CA ILE A 7 5.52 -11.22 23.11
C ILE A 7 4.16 -11.86 22.83
N ARG A 8 3.89 -13.00 23.47
CA ARG A 8 2.63 -13.74 23.33
C ARG A 8 1.44 -13.04 24.00
N ASP A 9 1.64 -12.41 25.16
CA ASP A 9 0.60 -11.63 25.86
C ASP A 9 0.32 -10.28 25.17
N ARG A 10 1.27 -9.73 24.45
CA ARG A 10 1.14 -8.43 23.76
C ARG A 10 0.35 -8.49 22.46
N GLY A 11 0.31 -9.63 21.79
CA GLY A 11 -0.57 -9.88 20.65
C GLY A 11 -2.05 -10.02 21.05
N THR A 12 -2.29 -10.45 22.30
CA THR A 12 -3.64 -10.74 22.82
C THR A 12 -4.45 -9.49 23.17
N VAL A 13 -3.78 -8.36 23.44
CA VAL A 13 -4.45 -7.10 23.78
C VAL A 13 -5.07 -6.40 22.56
N TYR A 14 -4.57 -6.66 21.36
CA TYR A 14 -5.09 -6.07 20.12
C TYR A 14 -6.22 -6.87 19.46
N ALA A 15 -6.39 -8.11 19.89
CA ALA A 15 -7.38 -9.01 19.32
C ALA A 15 -8.61 -9.11 20.23
N GLY A 16 -9.21 -8.01 20.54
CA GLY A 16 -10.23 -7.85 21.59
C GLY A 16 -11.51 -8.68 21.47
N PHE A 17 -11.74 -9.48 20.44
CA PHE A 17 -12.84 -10.46 20.36
C PHE A 17 -12.59 -11.64 19.41
N GLY A 18 -11.52 -11.65 18.62
CA GLY A 18 -11.27 -12.74 17.66
C GLY A 18 -9.85 -13.29 17.63
N GLY A 19 -8.91 -12.69 18.36
CA GLY A 19 -7.50 -13.06 18.33
C GLY A 19 -6.81 -12.76 16.99
N LEU A 20 -5.49 -12.86 16.97
CA LEU A 20 -4.67 -12.72 15.74
C LEU A 20 -5.18 -13.60 14.59
N LYS A 21 -5.73 -14.79 14.92
CA LYS A 21 -6.35 -15.69 13.94
C LYS A 21 -7.59 -15.09 13.28
N GLY A 22 -8.43 -14.39 14.02
CA GLY A 22 -9.63 -13.73 13.48
C GLY A 22 -9.27 -12.65 12.47
N VAL A 23 -8.28 -11.82 12.78
CA VAL A 23 -7.78 -10.77 11.88
C VAL A 23 -7.24 -11.39 10.59
N ILE A 24 -6.42 -12.44 10.66
CA ILE A 24 -5.88 -13.11 9.48
C ILE A 24 -6.99 -13.67 8.60
N TRP A 25 -8.02 -14.30 9.16
CA TRP A 25 -9.13 -14.84 8.37
C TRP A 25 -9.99 -13.74 7.71
N THR A 26 -10.20 -12.63 8.42
CA THR A 26 -10.88 -11.47 7.81
C THR A 26 -10.07 -10.87 6.67
N ASP A 27 -8.76 -10.75 6.81
CA ASP A 27 -7.87 -10.26 5.76
C ASP A 27 -7.87 -11.19 4.54
N VAL A 28 -7.87 -12.51 4.74
CA VAL A 28 -8.00 -13.49 3.64
C VAL A 28 -9.35 -13.35 2.93
N ALA A 29 -10.46 -13.22 3.67
CA ALA A 29 -11.77 -13.03 3.08
C ALA A 29 -11.84 -11.73 2.26
N GLN A 30 -11.28 -10.65 2.78
CA GLN A 30 -11.20 -9.35 2.10
C GLN A 30 -10.36 -9.43 0.83
N PHE A 31 -9.22 -10.12 0.89
CA PHE A 31 -8.37 -10.37 -0.28
C PHE A 31 -9.11 -11.11 -1.38
N VAL A 32 -9.84 -12.19 -1.03
CA VAL A 32 -10.65 -12.96 -1.99
C VAL A 32 -11.74 -12.09 -2.63
N ILE A 33 -12.44 -11.27 -1.84
CA ILE A 33 -13.48 -10.37 -2.34
C ILE A 33 -12.87 -9.31 -3.26
N LEU A 34 -11.74 -8.72 -2.88
CA LEU A 34 -11.07 -7.69 -3.66
C LEU A 34 -10.59 -8.23 -5.01
N VAL A 35 -9.82 -9.32 -5.00
CA VAL A 35 -9.30 -9.95 -6.23
C VAL A 35 -10.44 -10.50 -7.08
N GLY A 36 -11.42 -11.14 -6.47
CA GLY A 36 -12.64 -11.62 -7.15
C GLY A 36 -13.43 -10.48 -7.79
N GLY A 37 -13.55 -9.34 -7.12
CA GLY A 37 -14.16 -8.13 -7.65
C GLY A 37 -13.44 -7.57 -8.88
N VAL A 38 -12.10 -7.52 -8.83
CA VAL A 38 -11.30 -7.07 -9.98
C VAL A 38 -11.39 -8.04 -11.16
N LEU A 39 -11.34 -9.34 -10.91
CA LEU A 39 -11.56 -10.35 -11.95
C LEU A 39 -12.95 -10.24 -12.57
N ALA A 40 -13.98 -9.98 -11.77
CA ALA A 40 -15.33 -9.76 -12.26
C ALA A 40 -15.44 -8.51 -13.15
N ILE A 41 -14.69 -7.43 -12.82
CA ILE A 41 -14.58 -6.23 -13.68
C ILE A 41 -13.97 -6.62 -15.04
N ILE A 42 -12.85 -7.35 -15.04
CA ILE A 42 -12.17 -7.78 -16.26
C ILE A 42 -13.11 -8.62 -17.12
N ILE A 43 -13.78 -9.61 -16.54
CA ILE A 43 -14.73 -10.48 -17.23
C ILE A 43 -15.89 -9.66 -17.80
N PHE A 44 -16.46 -8.75 -17.01
CA PHE A 44 -17.54 -7.88 -17.46
C PHE A 44 -17.13 -7.04 -18.67
N ILE A 45 -15.94 -6.46 -18.66
CA ILE A 45 -15.42 -5.66 -19.77
C ILE A 45 -15.20 -6.53 -21.01
N ILE A 46 -14.56 -7.70 -20.87
CA ILE A 46 -14.32 -8.63 -21.98
C ILE A 46 -15.63 -9.05 -22.65
N CYS A 47 -16.68 -9.31 -21.86
CA CYS A 47 -17.99 -9.67 -22.39
C CYS A 47 -18.70 -8.52 -23.13
N ARG A 48 -18.29 -7.26 -22.90
CA ARG A 48 -18.87 -6.08 -23.54
C ARG A 48 -18.09 -5.61 -24.76
N LEU A 49 -16.81 -5.93 -24.85
CA LEU A 49 -15.97 -5.59 -26.00
C LEU A 49 -16.30 -6.48 -27.21
N PRO A 50 -16.33 -5.92 -28.43
CA PRO A 50 -16.65 -6.65 -29.65
C PRO A 50 -15.77 -7.87 -29.93
N ASN A 51 -14.43 -7.72 -29.79
CA ASN A 51 -13.46 -8.77 -29.99
C ASN A 51 -12.85 -9.26 -28.64
N GLY A 52 -13.43 -8.86 -27.50
CA GLY A 52 -13.03 -9.31 -26.17
C GLY A 52 -11.58 -8.98 -25.82
N VAL A 53 -10.77 -10.02 -25.57
CA VAL A 53 -9.36 -9.86 -25.15
C VAL A 53 -8.50 -9.23 -26.26
N ALA A 54 -8.81 -9.49 -27.55
CA ALA A 54 -8.03 -8.92 -28.67
C ALA A 54 -8.07 -7.40 -28.70
N ASP A 55 -9.21 -6.80 -28.38
CA ASP A 55 -9.35 -5.34 -28.30
C ASP A 55 -8.46 -4.73 -27.19
N ILE A 56 -8.32 -5.44 -26.07
CA ILE A 56 -7.46 -4.97 -24.96
C ILE A 56 -6.00 -4.91 -25.43
N TRP A 57 -5.53 -5.95 -26.13
CA TRP A 57 -4.15 -5.98 -26.64
C TRP A 57 -3.91 -4.98 -27.75
N HIS A 58 -4.89 -4.79 -28.64
CA HIS A 58 -4.81 -3.80 -29.73
C HIS A 58 -4.66 -2.38 -29.16
N VAL A 59 -5.54 -2.00 -28.23
CA VAL A 59 -5.50 -0.68 -27.60
C VAL A 59 -4.22 -0.51 -26.75
N ALA A 60 -3.77 -1.54 -26.06
CA ALA A 60 -2.52 -1.51 -25.31
C ALA A 60 -1.30 -1.26 -26.23
N GLY A 61 -1.30 -1.87 -27.42
CA GLY A 61 -0.27 -1.65 -28.44
C GLY A 61 -0.28 -0.24 -29.04
N GLU A 62 -1.46 0.27 -29.40
CA GLU A 62 -1.62 1.64 -29.96
C GLU A 62 -1.24 2.74 -28.97
N THR A 63 -1.51 2.53 -27.68
CA THR A 63 -1.26 3.52 -26.64
C THR A 63 0.14 3.46 -26.04
N ASN A 64 0.98 2.55 -26.52
CA ASN A 64 2.31 2.27 -25.96
C ASN A 64 2.27 1.88 -24.46
N HIS A 65 1.10 1.41 -23.98
CA HIS A 65 0.91 0.89 -22.63
C HIS A 65 0.98 -0.65 -22.58
N GLY A 66 1.40 -1.28 -23.70
CA GLY A 66 1.66 -2.72 -23.76
C GLY A 66 2.95 -3.11 -23.04
N PHE A 67 3.26 -4.42 -23.07
CA PHE A 67 4.52 -4.94 -22.52
C PHE A 67 5.77 -4.59 -23.37
N ASN A 68 5.81 -3.42 -24.00
CA ASN A 68 7.01 -2.90 -24.65
C ASN A 68 8.04 -2.49 -23.60
N ILE A 69 8.51 -3.47 -22.85
CA ILE A 69 9.52 -3.25 -21.83
C ILE A 69 10.87 -3.00 -22.52
N GLY A 70 11.29 -1.73 -22.52
CA GLY A 70 12.68 -1.37 -22.60
C GLY A 70 13.40 -1.48 -23.95
N TRP A 71 12.68 -1.63 -25.04
CA TRP A 71 13.33 -1.61 -26.38
C TRP A 71 13.32 -0.23 -27.03
N ASP A 72 12.61 0.75 -26.43
CA ASP A 72 12.70 2.14 -26.84
C ASP A 72 14.06 2.74 -26.46
N SER A 73 14.65 3.49 -27.36
CA SER A 73 15.96 4.13 -27.16
C SER A 73 16.06 4.96 -25.87
N GLY A 74 14.96 5.55 -25.42
CA GLY A 74 14.91 6.35 -24.20
C GLY A 74 14.97 5.56 -22.89
N PHE A 75 14.73 4.24 -22.89
CA PHE A 75 14.79 3.43 -21.66
C PHE A 75 16.22 3.31 -21.11
N TRP A 76 17.21 3.27 -21.99
CA TRP A 76 18.64 3.13 -21.65
C TRP A 76 19.35 4.46 -21.48
N ASP A 77 18.68 5.61 -21.73
CA ASP A 77 19.26 6.92 -21.57
C ASP A 77 19.65 7.20 -20.12
N PHE A 78 20.83 7.79 -19.92
CA PHE A 78 21.35 8.20 -18.62
C PHE A 78 20.64 9.47 -18.10
N ASN A 79 19.30 9.41 -18.03
CA ASN A 79 18.48 10.52 -17.57
C ASN A 79 17.68 10.11 -16.33
N PHE A 80 18.10 10.58 -15.15
CA PHE A 80 17.46 10.29 -13.88
C PHE A 80 16.15 11.07 -13.66
N MET A 81 15.89 12.09 -14.47
CA MET A 81 14.67 12.90 -14.37
C MET A 81 13.48 12.29 -15.09
N GLN A 82 13.72 11.41 -16.04
CA GLN A 82 12.64 10.68 -16.74
C GLN A 82 12.26 9.43 -15.97
N ARG A 83 10.96 9.29 -15.64
CA ARG A 83 10.41 8.15 -14.86
C ARG A 83 10.53 6.78 -15.56
N ILE A 84 10.83 6.77 -16.87
CA ILE A 84 10.80 5.56 -17.71
C ILE A 84 12.20 4.94 -17.89
N THR A 85 13.25 5.56 -17.36
CA THR A 85 14.62 5.04 -17.54
C THR A 85 14.92 3.88 -16.58
N VAL A 86 15.77 2.93 -17.02
CA VAL A 86 16.25 1.81 -16.18
C VAL A 86 16.90 2.30 -14.88
N TRP A 87 17.58 3.43 -14.93
CA TRP A 87 18.25 4.02 -13.77
C TRP A 87 17.26 4.55 -12.73
N ALA A 88 16.22 5.26 -13.17
CA ALA A 88 15.14 5.71 -12.29
C ALA A 88 14.41 4.52 -11.66
N TRP A 89 14.21 3.44 -12.42
CA TRP A 89 13.61 2.21 -11.92
C TRP A 89 14.51 1.51 -10.89
N LEU A 90 15.80 1.35 -11.16
CA LEU A 90 16.76 0.77 -10.21
C LEU A 90 16.84 1.55 -8.90
N ILE A 91 16.90 2.89 -8.98
CA ILE A 91 16.89 3.76 -7.79
C ILE A 91 15.57 3.62 -7.04
N GLY A 92 14.44 3.54 -7.73
CA GLY A 92 13.12 3.35 -7.12
C GLY A 92 12.91 1.99 -6.48
N VAL A 93 13.59 0.94 -6.94
CA VAL A 93 13.52 -0.41 -6.35
C VAL A 93 14.23 -0.48 -5.00
N LEU A 94 15.35 0.23 -4.82
CA LEU A 94 16.13 0.18 -3.57
C LEU A 94 15.32 0.53 -2.32
N PRO A 95 14.57 1.66 -2.26
CA PRO A 95 13.70 1.97 -1.13
C PRO A 95 12.63 0.89 -0.89
N ASN A 96 12.06 0.34 -1.96
CA ASN A 96 11.04 -0.71 -1.86
C ASN A 96 11.59 -2.03 -1.31
N CYS A 97 12.85 -2.35 -1.53
CA CYS A 97 13.50 -3.52 -0.92
C CYS A 97 13.72 -3.35 0.59
N ILE A 98 13.93 -2.12 1.05
CA ILE A 98 14.21 -1.82 2.46
C ILE A 98 12.92 -1.54 3.25
N ALA A 99 11.88 -1.01 2.61
CA ALA A 99 10.60 -0.70 3.25
C ALA A 99 10.03 -1.86 4.10
N PRO A 100 10.02 -3.14 3.64
CA PRO A 100 9.54 -4.25 4.46
C PRO A 100 10.35 -4.50 5.74
N ALA A 101 11.64 -4.15 5.74
CA ALA A 101 12.51 -4.30 6.90
C ALA A 101 12.39 -3.13 7.91
N THR A 102 11.88 -1.99 7.46
CA THR A 102 11.71 -0.77 8.27
C THR A 102 10.28 -0.57 8.75
N ASP A 103 9.33 -1.18 8.07
CA ASP A 103 7.91 -1.07 8.40
C ASP A 103 7.58 -1.86 9.67
N GLN A 104 7.03 -1.15 10.66
CA GLN A 104 6.65 -1.71 11.95
C GLN A 104 5.60 -2.81 11.83
N VAL A 105 4.68 -2.72 10.88
CA VAL A 105 3.63 -3.75 10.67
C VAL A 105 4.28 -5.04 10.17
N ASN A 106 5.11 -4.96 9.15
CA ASN A 106 5.84 -6.11 8.61
C ASN A 106 6.80 -6.71 9.65
N LEU A 107 7.50 -5.85 10.41
CA LEU A 107 8.40 -6.31 11.47
C LEU A 107 7.67 -7.09 12.56
N GLN A 108 6.47 -6.66 12.98
CA GLN A 108 5.65 -7.40 13.95
C GLN A 108 5.22 -8.76 13.42
N LEU A 109 4.84 -8.86 12.14
CA LEU A 109 4.52 -10.13 11.49
C LEU A 109 5.74 -11.06 11.42
N CYS A 110 6.90 -10.51 11.07
CA CYS A 110 8.16 -11.25 11.03
C CYS A 110 8.54 -11.80 12.42
N LEU A 111 8.39 -11.00 13.47
CA LEU A 111 8.67 -11.40 14.86
C LEU A 111 7.67 -12.44 15.40
N ALA A 112 6.49 -12.57 14.81
CA ALA A 112 5.52 -13.60 15.15
C ALA A 112 5.89 -14.98 14.57
N CYS A 113 6.80 -15.07 13.63
CA CYS A 113 7.27 -16.31 13.02
C CYS A 113 8.11 -17.14 14.02
N ARG A 114 7.85 -18.45 14.09
CA ARG A 114 8.52 -19.34 15.06
C ARG A 114 9.98 -19.63 14.72
N ASN A 115 10.30 -19.76 13.43
CA ASN A 115 11.60 -20.18 12.92
C ASN A 115 12.02 -19.32 11.71
N TYR A 116 13.33 -19.21 11.46
CA TYR A 116 13.89 -18.54 10.31
C TYR A 116 13.35 -19.08 8.96
N ARG A 117 13.17 -20.39 8.84
CA ARG A 117 12.57 -21.01 7.64
C ARG A 117 11.13 -20.54 7.41
N SER A 118 10.33 -20.46 8.47
CA SER A 118 8.96 -19.97 8.39
C SER A 118 8.92 -18.50 7.97
N LEU A 119 9.85 -17.68 8.47
CA LEU A 119 10.01 -16.29 8.07
C LEU A 119 10.38 -16.17 6.59
N ALA A 120 11.41 -16.88 6.14
CA ALA A 120 11.85 -16.87 4.75
C ALA A 120 10.75 -17.35 3.79
N MET A 121 10.05 -18.44 4.13
CA MET A 121 8.91 -18.94 3.34
C MET A 121 7.75 -17.94 3.29
N SER A 122 7.47 -17.23 4.37
CA SER A 122 6.45 -16.18 4.40
C SER A 122 6.82 -15.00 3.50
N MET A 123 8.08 -14.55 3.55
CA MET A 123 8.57 -13.44 2.72
C MET A 123 8.60 -13.80 1.23
N ILE A 124 9.12 -14.97 0.89
CA ILE A 124 9.12 -15.46 -0.50
C ILE A 124 7.69 -15.68 -0.99
N GLY A 125 6.84 -16.31 -0.17
CA GLY A 125 5.45 -16.57 -0.50
C GLY A 125 4.65 -15.28 -0.73
N SER A 126 4.86 -14.25 0.07
CA SER A 126 4.21 -12.95 -0.13
C SER A 126 4.69 -12.25 -1.41
N SER A 127 5.98 -12.31 -1.71
CA SER A 127 6.54 -11.71 -2.92
C SER A 127 6.07 -12.45 -4.18
N VAL A 128 6.17 -13.77 -4.21
CA VAL A 128 5.73 -14.59 -5.34
C VAL A 128 4.21 -14.54 -5.50
N GLY A 129 3.45 -14.60 -4.41
CA GLY A 129 1.99 -14.49 -4.42
C GLY A 129 1.48 -13.08 -4.78
N GLY A 130 2.28 -12.06 -4.55
CA GLY A 130 1.96 -10.68 -4.93
C GLY A 130 2.04 -10.44 -6.44
N LEU A 131 2.94 -11.10 -7.16
CA LEU A 131 3.11 -10.91 -8.60
C LEU A 131 1.82 -11.14 -9.41
N PRO A 132 1.10 -12.26 -9.29
CA PRO A 132 -0.16 -12.46 -10.02
C PRO A 132 -1.19 -11.37 -9.71
N VAL A 133 -1.24 -10.90 -8.48
CA VAL A 133 -2.16 -9.84 -8.06
C VAL A 133 -1.86 -8.55 -8.79
N VAL A 134 -0.60 -8.13 -8.85
CA VAL A 134 -0.17 -6.94 -9.60
C VAL A 134 -0.55 -7.07 -11.08
N PHE A 135 -0.33 -8.23 -11.69
CA PHE A 135 -0.74 -8.49 -13.08
C PHE A 135 -2.25 -8.38 -13.28
N ILE A 136 -3.06 -8.92 -12.37
CA ILE A 136 -4.53 -8.81 -12.44
C ILE A 136 -4.96 -7.34 -12.41
N PHE A 137 -4.42 -6.54 -11.51
CA PHE A 137 -4.73 -5.11 -11.43
C PHE A 137 -4.26 -4.34 -12.67
N TYR A 138 -3.10 -4.68 -13.21
CA TYR A 138 -2.60 -4.08 -14.43
C TYR A 138 -3.51 -4.39 -15.63
N ILE A 139 -3.92 -5.66 -15.79
CA ILE A 139 -4.86 -6.07 -16.83
C ILE A 139 -6.21 -5.38 -16.66
N ALA A 140 -6.69 -5.18 -15.42
CA ALA A 140 -7.92 -4.43 -15.17
C ALA A 140 -7.83 -2.98 -15.64
N GLY A 141 -6.68 -2.33 -15.43
CA GLY A 141 -6.41 -0.99 -15.95
C GLY A 141 -6.42 -0.93 -17.48
N LEU A 142 -5.76 -1.87 -18.15
CA LEU A 142 -5.76 -1.98 -19.61
C LEU A 142 -7.16 -2.28 -20.17
N ALA A 143 -7.90 -3.16 -19.51
CA ALA A 143 -9.28 -3.47 -19.91
C ALA A 143 -10.19 -2.23 -19.81
N LEU A 144 -10.06 -1.45 -18.73
CA LEU A 144 -10.78 -0.20 -18.58
C LEU A 144 -10.41 0.80 -19.67
N LEU A 145 -9.11 0.93 -19.97
CA LEU A 145 -8.64 1.80 -21.07
C LEU A 145 -9.24 1.41 -22.41
N ALA A 146 -9.27 0.11 -22.74
CA ALA A 146 -9.89 -0.40 -23.94
C ALA A 146 -11.39 -0.11 -23.96
N TYR A 147 -12.09 -0.31 -22.85
CA TYR A 147 -13.51 0.01 -22.72
C TYR A 147 -13.79 1.49 -22.98
N VAL A 148 -13.03 2.38 -22.38
CA VAL A 148 -13.17 3.84 -22.56
C VAL A 148 -12.95 4.23 -24.03
N ARG A 149 -11.94 3.67 -24.68
CA ARG A 149 -11.60 3.99 -26.06
C ARG A 149 -12.62 3.48 -27.09
N ILE A 150 -13.13 2.29 -26.89
CA ILE A 150 -14.00 1.61 -27.87
C ILE A 150 -15.48 1.94 -27.61
N LEU A 151 -15.93 1.83 -26.36
CA LEU A 151 -17.33 1.98 -25.97
C LEU A 151 -17.63 3.28 -25.23
N GLY A 152 -16.63 3.96 -24.74
CA GLY A 152 -16.79 5.19 -23.96
C GLY A 152 -16.94 6.45 -24.80
N GLN A 153 -16.77 6.41 -26.13
CA GLN A 153 -16.91 7.56 -27.01
C GLN A 153 -18.33 8.13 -26.93
N GLY A 154 -18.45 9.44 -26.67
CA GLY A 154 -19.74 10.11 -26.47
C GLY A 154 -20.36 9.96 -25.09
N THR A 155 -19.66 9.34 -24.13
CA THR A 155 -20.06 9.27 -22.73
C THR A 155 -19.19 10.20 -21.87
N PRO A 156 -19.66 10.65 -20.69
CA PRO A 156 -18.85 11.42 -19.76
C PRO A 156 -17.55 10.74 -19.35
N LEU A 157 -17.45 9.41 -19.54
CA LEU A 157 -16.27 8.62 -19.24
C LEU A 157 -15.09 8.98 -20.15
N ALA A 158 -15.33 9.32 -21.42
CA ALA A 158 -14.28 9.72 -22.38
C ALA A 158 -13.67 11.09 -22.07
N GLU A 159 -14.40 11.96 -21.38
CA GLU A 159 -13.94 13.29 -21.00
C GLU A 159 -13.10 13.28 -19.72
N ILE A 160 -13.11 12.18 -18.96
CA ILE A 160 -12.39 12.04 -17.71
C ILE A 160 -10.92 11.73 -18.00
N SER A 161 -10.05 12.74 -17.88
CA SER A 161 -8.59 12.61 -18.09
C SER A 161 -7.87 11.89 -16.96
N GLN A 162 -8.46 11.80 -15.74
CA GLN A 162 -7.85 11.20 -14.56
C GLN A 162 -8.30 9.75 -14.39
N GLY A 163 -7.36 8.80 -14.42
CA GLY A 163 -7.64 7.37 -14.27
C GLY A 163 -8.42 7.00 -13.00
N ASP A 164 -8.13 7.68 -11.88
CA ASP A 164 -8.81 7.46 -10.60
C ASP A 164 -10.31 7.77 -10.69
N LYS A 165 -10.66 8.85 -11.37
CA LYS A 165 -12.05 9.26 -11.60
C LYS A 165 -12.75 8.35 -12.62
N ALA A 166 -12.04 7.93 -13.66
CA ALA A 166 -12.60 7.02 -14.68
C ALA A 166 -12.97 5.67 -14.08
N TYR A 167 -12.09 5.10 -13.23
CA TYR A 167 -12.37 3.84 -12.55
C TYR A 167 -13.55 3.95 -11.59
N THR A 168 -13.63 5.02 -10.83
CA THR A 168 -14.75 5.29 -9.91
C THR A 168 -16.06 5.47 -10.67
N TYR A 169 -16.06 6.23 -11.76
CA TYR A 169 -17.23 6.42 -12.61
C TYR A 169 -17.71 5.10 -13.23
N PHE A 170 -16.78 4.29 -13.73
CA PHE A 170 -17.09 2.97 -14.29
C PHE A 170 -17.81 2.07 -13.28
N ILE A 171 -17.28 1.96 -12.07
CA ILE A 171 -17.91 1.14 -11.01
C ILE A 171 -19.28 1.68 -10.63
N THR A 172 -19.42 2.99 -10.48
CA THR A 172 -20.67 3.58 -9.95
C THR A 172 -21.80 3.67 -10.97
N HIS A 173 -21.50 3.83 -12.26
CA HIS A 173 -22.53 4.09 -13.29
C HIS A 173 -22.71 2.95 -14.29
N ILE A 174 -21.66 2.20 -14.61
CA ILE A 174 -21.69 1.22 -15.70
C ILE A 174 -21.91 -0.20 -15.19
N MET A 175 -21.36 -0.52 -14.00
CA MET A 175 -21.49 -1.87 -13.46
C MET A 175 -22.88 -2.23 -12.94
N PRO A 176 -23.29 -3.50 -13.03
CA PRO A 176 -24.56 -3.99 -12.46
C PRO A 176 -24.61 -3.75 -10.93
N VAL A 177 -25.80 -3.47 -10.41
CA VAL A 177 -26.02 -3.06 -9.01
C VAL A 177 -25.40 -4.04 -7.99
N GLY A 178 -25.60 -5.34 -8.15
CA GLY A 178 -25.05 -6.35 -7.23
C GLY A 178 -23.52 -6.39 -7.22
N LEU A 179 -22.90 -6.37 -8.38
CA LEU A 179 -21.45 -6.40 -8.53
C LEU A 179 -20.80 -5.10 -8.05
N ARG A 180 -21.43 -3.95 -8.31
CA ARG A 180 -21.04 -2.63 -7.78
C ARG A 180 -20.95 -2.65 -6.26
N GLY A 181 -22.00 -3.13 -5.58
CA GLY A 181 -22.02 -3.21 -4.12
C GLY A 181 -20.92 -4.11 -3.56
N LEU A 182 -20.68 -5.27 -4.19
CA LEU A 182 -19.64 -6.20 -3.79
C LEU A 182 -18.24 -5.57 -3.91
N ILE A 183 -17.93 -4.87 -5.01
CA ILE A 183 -16.65 -4.21 -5.25
C ILE A 183 -16.41 -3.09 -4.24
N ILE A 184 -17.42 -2.23 -4.03
CA ILE A 184 -17.32 -1.13 -3.07
C ILE A 184 -17.14 -1.67 -1.64
N ALA A 185 -17.88 -2.70 -1.26
CA ALA A 185 -17.73 -3.33 0.05
C ALA A 185 -16.34 -3.96 0.22
N GLY A 186 -15.82 -4.65 -0.80
CA GLY A 186 -14.46 -5.20 -0.80
C GLY A 186 -13.39 -4.12 -0.66
N LEU A 187 -13.51 -3.04 -1.41
CA LEU A 187 -12.59 -1.90 -1.35
C LEU A 187 -12.60 -1.23 0.03
N LEU A 188 -13.79 -0.93 0.57
CA LEU A 188 -13.91 -0.33 1.90
C LEU A 188 -13.34 -1.25 2.98
N SER A 189 -13.59 -2.54 2.89
CA SER A 189 -13.08 -3.53 3.82
C SER A 189 -11.54 -3.58 3.81
N ALA A 190 -10.91 -3.60 2.63
CA ALA A 190 -9.47 -3.59 2.47
C ALA A 190 -8.83 -2.29 3.03
N VAL A 191 -9.45 -1.14 2.76
CA VAL A 191 -9.01 0.16 3.31
C VAL A 191 -9.08 0.15 4.84
N MET A 192 -10.20 -0.34 5.42
CA MET A 192 -10.36 -0.40 6.87
C MET A 192 -9.31 -1.27 7.54
N SER A 193 -9.01 -2.46 7.00
CA SER A 193 -7.96 -3.34 7.52
C SER A 193 -6.60 -2.66 7.54
N THR A 194 -6.21 -2.05 6.44
CA THR A 194 -4.93 -1.35 6.32
C THR A 194 -4.83 -0.17 7.30
N VAL A 195 -5.86 0.67 7.38
CA VAL A 195 -5.89 1.84 8.26
C VAL A 195 -5.81 1.42 9.73
N VAL A 196 -6.56 0.40 10.13
CA VAL A 196 -6.52 -0.13 11.51
C VAL A 196 -5.13 -0.66 11.86
N SER A 197 -4.48 -1.40 10.97
CA SER A 197 -3.13 -1.93 11.18
C SER A 197 -2.10 -0.82 11.37
N VAL A 198 -2.15 0.23 10.54
CA VAL A 198 -1.25 1.38 10.62
C VAL A 198 -1.49 2.18 11.91
N ILE A 199 -2.74 2.49 12.27
CA ILE A 199 -3.07 3.22 13.50
C ILE A 199 -2.60 2.45 14.73
N ASN A 200 -2.82 1.14 14.78
CA ASN A 200 -2.37 0.31 15.89
C ASN A 200 -0.84 0.27 16.00
N SER A 201 -0.15 0.22 14.87
CA SER A 201 1.31 0.27 14.82
C SER A 201 1.84 1.61 15.37
N LEU A 202 1.29 2.74 14.90
CA LEU A 202 1.63 4.08 15.38
C LEU A 202 1.37 4.25 16.87
N ALA A 203 0.20 3.80 17.35
CA ALA A 203 -0.13 3.84 18.77
C ALA A 203 0.85 3.00 19.62
N THR A 204 1.25 1.83 19.11
CA THR A 204 2.22 0.96 19.82
C THR A 204 3.58 1.62 19.92
N VAL A 205 4.11 2.19 18.84
CA VAL A 205 5.39 2.91 18.83
C VAL A 205 5.32 4.10 19.78
N THR A 206 4.26 4.91 19.67
CA THR A 206 4.09 6.09 20.52
C THR A 206 4.06 5.75 22.01
N VAL A 207 3.36 4.69 22.38
CA VAL A 207 3.27 4.28 23.79
C VAL A 207 4.54 3.61 24.28
N LYS A 208 5.14 2.72 23.49
CA LYS A 208 6.33 1.96 23.95
C LYS A 208 7.61 2.78 23.90
N ASP A 209 7.83 3.48 22.80
CA ASP A 209 9.12 4.12 22.56
C ASP A 209 9.16 5.54 23.12
N ILE A 210 8.02 6.24 23.15
CA ILE A 210 7.96 7.61 23.64
C ILE A 210 7.37 7.65 25.06
N TYR A 211 6.11 7.23 25.22
CA TYR A 211 5.38 7.42 26.46
C TYR A 211 6.00 6.63 27.63
N GLN A 212 6.25 5.34 27.43
CA GLN A 212 6.82 4.45 28.46
C GLN A 212 8.27 4.78 28.79
N ARG A 213 9.06 5.22 27.80
CA ARG A 213 10.48 5.50 28.02
C ARG A 213 10.74 6.89 28.56
N VAL A 214 10.01 7.91 28.09
CA VAL A 214 10.33 9.32 28.32
C VAL A 214 9.32 9.97 29.26
N VAL A 215 8.01 9.75 29.06
CA VAL A 215 6.98 10.51 29.74
C VAL A 215 6.60 9.89 31.09
N ALA A 216 6.36 8.60 31.14
CA ALA A 216 5.84 7.92 32.34
C ALA A 216 6.49 6.54 32.52
N PRO A 217 7.79 6.46 32.86
CA PRO A 217 8.46 5.20 33.13
C PRO A 217 7.93 4.52 34.40
N GLY A 218 7.87 3.18 34.41
CA GLY A 218 7.55 2.41 35.62
C GLY A 218 6.07 2.36 36.02
N ARG A 219 5.15 2.78 35.18
CA ARG A 219 3.71 2.65 35.42
C ARG A 219 3.22 1.22 35.18
N GLY A 220 2.08 0.84 35.78
CA GLY A 220 1.49 -0.48 35.62
C GLY A 220 0.91 -0.72 34.22
N GLU A 221 0.77 -2.00 33.85
CA GLU A 221 0.26 -2.42 32.53
C GLU A 221 -1.13 -1.84 32.17
N ARG A 222 -2.01 -1.71 33.16
CA ARG A 222 -3.35 -1.12 32.96
C ARG A 222 -3.27 0.34 32.51
N HIS A 223 -2.29 1.09 33.03
CA HIS A 223 -2.07 2.49 32.63
C HIS A 223 -1.60 2.57 31.19
N TYR A 224 -0.63 1.74 30.78
CA TYR A 224 -0.15 1.71 29.41
C TYR A 224 -1.21 1.23 28.41
N LEU A 225 -2.09 0.33 28.83
CA LEU A 225 -3.23 -0.09 28.01
C LEU A 225 -4.24 1.05 27.79
N ALA A 226 -4.54 1.83 28.83
CA ALA A 226 -5.41 3.00 28.70
C ALA A 226 -4.77 4.07 27.78
N ALA A 227 -3.47 4.32 27.95
CA ALA A 227 -2.71 5.20 27.09
C ALA A 227 -2.72 4.73 25.62
N ALA A 228 -2.57 3.41 25.39
CA ALA A 228 -2.62 2.85 24.03
C ALA A 228 -3.99 3.08 23.36
N LYS A 229 -5.09 2.87 24.10
CA LYS A 229 -6.44 3.13 23.58
C LYS A 229 -6.64 4.60 23.23
N LEU A 230 -6.17 5.51 24.10
CA LEU A 230 -6.24 6.95 23.85
C LEU A 230 -5.42 7.36 22.61
N MET A 231 -4.19 6.84 22.49
CA MET A 231 -3.31 7.10 21.34
C MET A 231 -3.89 6.53 20.05
N THR A 232 -4.52 5.35 20.08
CA THR A 232 -5.22 4.80 18.91
C THR A 232 -6.34 5.73 18.44
N GLY A 233 -7.15 6.28 19.37
CA GLY A 233 -8.16 7.27 19.04
C GLY A 233 -7.57 8.58 18.49
N GLY A 234 -6.48 9.07 19.09
CA GLY A 234 -5.77 10.26 18.63
C GLY A 234 -5.20 10.09 17.22
N TRP A 235 -4.51 9.00 16.95
CA TRP A 235 -3.98 8.69 15.61
C TRP A 235 -5.09 8.47 14.58
N GLY A 236 -6.25 7.90 15.00
CA GLY A 236 -7.43 7.78 14.16
C GLY A 236 -7.97 9.16 13.72
N MET A 237 -8.06 10.12 14.62
CA MET A 237 -8.49 11.49 14.29
C MET A 237 -7.49 12.17 13.35
N ILE A 238 -6.20 12.03 13.61
CA ILE A 238 -5.14 12.56 12.72
C ILE A 238 -5.24 11.95 11.33
N ALA A 239 -5.46 10.64 11.24
CA ALA A 239 -5.61 9.95 9.95
C ALA A 239 -6.81 10.46 9.15
N VAL A 240 -7.95 10.72 9.81
CA VAL A 240 -9.13 11.32 9.16
C VAL A 240 -8.83 12.73 8.69
N ALA A 241 -8.21 13.56 9.53
CA ALA A 241 -7.85 14.94 9.17
C ALA A 241 -6.87 14.97 7.99
N ALA A 242 -5.85 14.10 8.00
CA ALA A 242 -4.91 13.96 6.90
C ALA A 242 -5.59 13.49 5.60
N GLY A 243 -6.52 12.53 5.69
CA GLY A 243 -7.32 12.07 4.55
C GLY A 243 -8.17 13.20 3.94
N CYS A 244 -8.83 13.98 4.76
CA CYS A 244 -9.59 15.16 4.32
C CYS A 244 -8.70 16.22 3.65
N LEU A 245 -7.51 16.46 4.21
CA LEU A 245 -6.53 17.39 3.64
C LEU A 245 -6.04 16.91 2.27
N ILE A 246 -5.67 15.63 2.14
CA ILE A 246 -5.24 15.04 0.87
C ILE A 246 -6.36 15.12 -0.17
N ALA A 247 -7.60 14.79 0.20
CA ALA A 247 -8.75 14.87 -0.69
C ALA A 247 -8.97 16.33 -1.17
N TRP A 248 -8.81 17.30 -0.28
CA TRP A 248 -8.88 18.72 -0.64
C TRP A 248 -7.76 19.14 -1.60
N ILE A 249 -6.51 18.72 -1.35
CA ILE A 249 -5.36 18.98 -2.24
C ILE A 249 -5.60 18.36 -3.62
N CYS A 250 -6.03 17.09 -3.68
CA CYS A 250 -6.33 16.42 -4.95
C CYS A 250 -7.39 17.16 -5.76
N SER A 251 -8.44 17.67 -5.09
CA SER A 251 -9.51 18.41 -5.77
C SER A 251 -9.07 19.79 -6.22
N ALA A 252 -8.27 20.49 -5.42
CA ALA A 252 -7.81 21.86 -5.70
C ALA A 252 -6.78 21.90 -6.83
N TYR A 253 -5.83 20.96 -6.83
CA TYR A 253 -4.71 20.94 -7.79
C TYR A 253 -4.90 19.94 -8.94
N GLN A 254 -6.01 19.20 -8.96
CA GLN A 254 -6.31 18.16 -9.98
C GLN A 254 -5.20 17.08 -10.10
N VAL A 255 -4.51 16.79 -9.00
CA VAL A 255 -3.44 15.79 -8.91
C VAL A 255 -4.03 14.43 -8.56
N SER A 256 -3.48 13.35 -9.14
CA SER A 256 -3.89 11.99 -8.81
C SER A 256 -3.47 11.59 -7.39
N LEU A 257 -4.30 10.81 -6.70
CA LEU A 257 -3.97 10.21 -5.41
C LEU A 257 -2.67 9.39 -5.45
N LEU A 258 -2.43 8.70 -6.54
CA LEU A 258 -1.24 7.89 -6.76
C LEU A 258 0.02 8.75 -6.84
N GLU A 259 -0.07 9.92 -7.44
CA GLU A 259 1.05 10.86 -7.53
C GLU A 259 1.41 11.43 -6.16
N ILE A 260 0.43 11.87 -5.36
CA ILE A 260 0.67 12.35 -3.99
C ILE A 260 1.25 11.23 -3.11
N SER A 261 0.73 10.01 -3.22
CA SER A 261 1.24 8.88 -2.44
C SER A 261 2.69 8.54 -2.79
N ASN A 262 3.06 8.60 -4.08
CA ASN A 262 4.44 8.38 -4.52
C ASN A 262 5.40 9.47 -4.04
N ILE A 263 4.96 10.73 -4.03
CA ILE A 263 5.75 11.85 -3.49
C ILE A 263 6.00 11.63 -1.99
N CYS A 264 4.96 11.33 -1.22
CA CYS A 264 5.09 11.04 0.21
C CYS A 264 6.01 9.85 0.47
N LEU A 265 5.82 8.74 -0.26
CA LEU A 265 6.68 7.56 -0.15
C LEU A 265 8.14 7.89 -0.51
N GLY A 266 8.37 8.68 -1.56
CA GLY A 266 9.71 9.09 -1.99
C GLY A 266 10.47 9.85 -0.91
N ILE A 267 9.83 10.84 -0.29
CA ILE A 267 10.43 11.64 0.79
C ILE A 267 10.82 10.76 1.98
N PHE A 268 9.90 9.95 2.48
CA PHE A 268 10.18 9.15 3.68
C PHE A 268 11.09 7.95 3.41
N SER A 269 10.98 7.31 2.24
CA SER A 269 11.80 6.13 1.92
C SER A 269 13.26 6.49 1.69
N GLY A 270 13.56 7.66 1.12
CA GLY A 270 14.93 8.15 0.94
C GLY A 270 15.64 8.36 2.27
N ILE A 271 14.98 9.03 3.21
CA ILE A 271 15.50 9.24 4.56
C ILE A 271 15.73 7.91 5.29
N LEU A 272 14.77 6.99 5.22
CA LEU A 272 14.88 5.66 5.84
C LEU A 272 16.03 4.85 5.23
N LEU A 273 16.16 4.85 3.91
CA LEU A 273 17.26 4.19 3.20
C LEU A 273 18.62 4.72 3.69
N GLY A 274 18.77 6.04 3.75
CA GLY A 274 19.98 6.69 4.22
C GLY A 274 20.33 6.32 5.66
N LEU A 275 19.36 6.32 6.58
CA LEU A 275 19.54 5.94 7.98
C LEU A 275 19.96 4.47 8.14
N PHE A 276 19.31 3.56 7.42
CA PHE A 276 19.64 2.14 7.47
C PHE A 276 21.01 1.86 6.85
N ALA A 277 21.31 2.46 5.71
CA ALA A 277 22.64 2.36 5.09
C ALA A 277 23.73 2.88 6.03
N LEU A 278 23.51 4.02 6.66
CA LEU A 278 24.44 4.59 7.63
C LEU A 278 24.67 3.65 8.83
N GLY A 279 23.59 3.08 9.37
CA GLY A 279 23.66 2.17 10.51
C GLY A 279 24.33 0.82 10.19
N LEU A 280 24.17 0.32 8.98
CA LEU A 280 24.75 -0.96 8.54
C LEU A 280 26.20 -0.81 8.08
N LEU A 281 26.52 0.26 7.34
CA LEU A 281 27.82 0.43 6.68
C LEU A 281 28.85 1.14 7.54
N ASN A 282 28.42 1.97 8.49
CA ASN A 282 29.33 2.77 9.31
C ASN A 282 29.19 2.44 10.80
N PRO A 283 30.12 1.63 11.38
CA PRO A 283 30.12 1.30 12.81
C PRO A 283 30.33 2.52 13.73
N ARG A 284 30.78 3.66 13.19
CA ARG A 284 31.02 4.90 13.96
C ARG A 284 29.82 5.86 13.90
N SER A 285 28.70 5.46 13.29
CA SER A 285 27.49 6.27 13.25
C SER A 285 26.96 6.53 14.66
N ASN A 286 26.61 7.78 14.93
CA ASN A 286 26.07 8.19 16.22
C ASN A 286 24.67 8.78 16.06
N SER A 287 23.93 8.84 17.16
CA SER A 287 22.57 9.34 17.21
C SER A 287 22.44 10.78 16.69
N PHE A 288 23.44 11.65 17.00
CA PHE A 288 23.43 13.04 16.54
C PHE A 288 23.57 13.16 15.02
N GLY A 289 24.49 12.39 14.43
CA GLY A 289 24.66 12.36 12.97
C GLY A 289 23.42 11.84 12.25
N ALA A 290 22.72 10.85 12.83
CA ALA A 290 21.46 10.35 12.29
C ALA A 290 20.36 11.44 12.30
N TRP A 291 20.22 12.19 13.39
CA TRP A 291 19.30 13.32 13.46
C TRP A 291 19.62 14.42 12.44
N CYS A 292 20.89 14.79 12.31
CA CYS A 292 21.30 15.73 11.27
C CYS A 292 20.95 15.23 9.86
N GLY A 293 21.16 13.93 9.58
CA GLY A 293 20.79 13.33 8.30
C GLY A 293 19.30 13.37 8.01
N ILE A 294 18.44 13.23 9.03
CA ILE A 294 16.98 13.33 8.87
C ILE A 294 16.55 14.77 8.50
N PHE A 295 17.16 15.78 9.09
CA PHE A 295 16.75 17.17 8.87
C PHE A 295 17.39 17.82 7.64
N CYS A 296 18.52 17.31 7.17
CA CYS A 296 19.25 17.86 6.01
C CYS A 296 18.99 17.08 4.70
N GLY A 297 18.49 15.85 4.79
CA GLY A 297 18.16 15.01 3.63
C GLY A 297 16.70 15.10 3.27
#